data_7a59d51ef89393ed3dbea3536c198b99
#
_entry.id   7a59d51ef89393ed3dbea3536c198b99
#
_cell.length_a   1.000
_cell.length_b   1.000
_cell.length_c   1.000
_cell.angle_alpha   90.00
_cell.angle_beta   90.00
_cell.angle_gamma   90.00
#
_symmetry.space_group_name_H-M   'P 1'
#
loop_
_entity.id
_entity.type
_entity.pdbx_description
1 polymer ?
#
loop_
_entity_poly.entity_id
_entity_poly.type
_entity_poly.pdbx_seq_one_letter_code
_entity_poly.pdbx_strand_id
1 'polypeptide(L)'
;MEEFKTLSKNKGIEFYSLGLKGESFSIGLCRNYGVTKAKKEFITFQDVDLYAPQSIYKSILLRLSSSKEYNYIESVPCLYLSEDYTEEYKKKESWDDAHNDAYQNYQLKTPSIQMYAPVTSMILTRRRYFMECGGNNNEFHGHGYEDFEALNRLANRANKFSRSRDYYNHDFKYDSPHFCGYRTFFSLFGRQLMNERVFFVHFWHPHNIAPSYAKRNKDNKIIFERLIRRFDKENYMPPALSGDSYYYDGKSLILSPFNGKTANSLRVAIPFLG
;
A
#
# COMPACT_ATOMS: atom_id res chain seq x y z
N MET A 1 -4.59 -23.09 -6.30
CA MET A 1 -3.17 -22.61 -6.37
C MET A 1 -2.51 -22.95 -7.70
N GLU A 2 -2.64 -24.14 -8.22
CA GLU A 2 -2.03 -24.53 -9.51
C GLU A 2 -2.59 -23.70 -10.69
N GLU A 3 -3.87 -23.43 -10.68
CA GLU A 3 -4.53 -22.57 -11.67
C GLU A 3 -3.92 -21.16 -11.71
N PHE A 4 -3.68 -20.53 -10.55
CA PHE A 4 -3.03 -19.22 -10.46
C PHE A 4 -1.59 -19.24 -10.97
N LYS A 5 -0.83 -20.30 -10.70
CA LYS A 5 0.52 -20.46 -11.22
C LYS A 5 0.53 -20.56 -12.75
N THR A 6 -0.42 -21.32 -13.31
CA THR A 6 -0.57 -21.48 -14.75
C THR A 6 -0.96 -20.16 -15.42
N LEU A 7 -1.94 -19.46 -14.84
CA LEU A 7 -2.38 -18.15 -15.35
C LEU A 7 -1.25 -17.11 -15.31
N SER A 8 -0.53 -17.03 -14.19
CA SER A 8 0.58 -16.08 -14.04
C SER A 8 1.70 -16.35 -15.04
N LYS A 9 2.07 -17.62 -15.24
CA LYS A 9 3.08 -18.01 -16.23
C LYS A 9 2.69 -17.58 -17.64
N ASN A 10 1.42 -17.80 -18.03
CA ASN A 10 0.91 -17.43 -19.36
C ASN A 10 0.85 -15.91 -19.58
N LYS A 11 0.80 -15.13 -18.52
CA LYS A 11 0.81 -13.65 -18.56
C LYS A 11 2.17 -13.03 -18.28
N GLY A 12 3.23 -13.83 -18.12
CA GLY A 12 4.57 -13.34 -17.77
C GLY A 12 4.66 -12.73 -16.36
N ILE A 13 3.78 -13.15 -15.45
CA ILE A 13 3.70 -12.66 -14.06
C ILE A 13 4.43 -13.65 -13.16
N GLU A 14 5.34 -13.17 -12.32
CA GLU A 14 5.97 -14.00 -11.28
C GLU A 14 4.98 -14.22 -10.13
N PHE A 15 4.70 -15.46 -9.77
CA PHE A 15 3.79 -15.83 -8.70
C PHE A 15 4.55 -16.41 -7.50
N TYR A 16 4.30 -15.85 -6.33
CA TYR A 16 4.88 -16.30 -5.07
C TYR A 16 3.77 -16.58 -4.05
N SER A 17 3.81 -17.75 -3.41
CA SER A 17 2.92 -18.11 -2.32
C SER A 17 3.75 -18.29 -1.04
N LEU A 18 3.48 -17.47 -0.03
CA LEU A 18 4.21 -17.51 1.24
C LEU A 18 3.55 -18.42 2.29
N GLY A 19 2.37 -18.99 1.98
CA GLY A 19 1.65 -19.89 2.87
C GLY A 19 1.15 -19.26 4.18
N LEU A 20 1.20 -17.93 4.31
CA LEU A 20 0.72 -17.22 5.50
C LEU A 20 -0.80 -17.33 5.63
N LYS A 21 -1.29 -17.70 6.81
CA LYS A 21 -2.71 -17.89 7.09
C LYS A 21 -3.10 -17.35 8.47
N GLY A 22 -4.38 -16.99 8.62
CA GLY A 22 -4.96 -16.62 9.90
C GLY A 22 -4.25 -15.43 10.57
N GLU A 23 -3.99 -15.55 11.85
CA GLU A 23 -3.37 -14.48 12.66
C GLU A 23 -1.92 -14.16 12.29
N SER A 24 -1.23 -15.08 11.61
CA SER A 24 0.14 -14.87 11.12
C SER A 24 0.19 -14.13 9.77
N PHE A 25 -0.96 -13.89 9.13
CA PHE A 25 -1.00 -13.17 7.87
C PHE A 25 -0.52 -11.73 8.04
N SER A 26 0.44 -11.33 7.23
CA SER A 26 0.96 -9.96 7.17
C SER A 26 1.09 -9.54 5.71
N ILE A 27 0.24 -8.60 5.31
CA ILE A 27 0.30 -8.03 3.95
C ILE A 27 1.61 -7.25 3.75
N GLY A 28 2.10 -6.59 4.79
CA GLY A 28 3.38 -5.88 4.77
C GLY A 28 4.56 -6.82 4.48
N LEU A 29 4.56 -8.02 5.08
CA LEU A 29 5.57 -9.04 4.80
C LEU A 29 5.50 -9.54 3.35
N CYS A 30 4.29 -9.76 2.83
CA CYS A 30 4.10 -10.15 1.43
C CYS A 30 4.62 -9.08 0.47
N ARG A 31 4.33 -7.82 0.75
CA ARG A 31 4.82 -6.66 -0.03
C ARG A 31 6.35 -6.57 0.03
N ASN A 32 6.95 -6.69 1.20
CA ASN A 32 8.41 -6.69 1.35
C ASN A 32 9.06 -7.78 0.52
N TYR A 33 8.54 -9.02 0.62
CA TYR A 33 9.04 -10.12 -0.18
C TYR A 33 8.94 -9.82 -1.68
N GLY A 34 7.80 -9.34 -2.15
CA GLY A 34 7.60 -8.93 -3.55
C GLY A 34 8.62 -7.88 -3.99
N VAL A 35 8.89 -6.88 -3.15
CA VAL A 35 9.89 -5.83 -3.45
C VAL A 35 11.31 -6.39 -3.56
N THR A 36 11.68 -7.38 -2.73
CA THR A 36 13.02 -8.00 -2.86
C THR A 36 13.18 -8.78 -4.17
N LYS A 37 12.08 -9.29 -4.74
CA LYS A 37 12.07 -10.01 -6.03
C LYS A 37 11.89 -9.08 -7.24
N ALA A 38 11.32 -7.90 -7.05
CA ALA A 38 11.13 -6.92 -8.12
C ALA A 38 12.47 -6.47 -8.72
N LYS A 39 12.50 -6.29 -10.05
CA LYS A 39 13.71 -5.97 -10.81
C LYS A 39 13.70 -4.55 -11.37
N LYS A 40 12.54 -3.88 -11.36
CA LYS A 40 12.38 -2.54 -11.93
C LYS A 40 12.73 -1.46 -10.91
N GLU A 41 13.01 -0.29 -11.42
CA GLU A 41 13.42 0.88 -10.64
C GLU A 41 12.30 1.41 -9.74
N PHE A 42 11.08 1.43 -10.26
CA PHE A 42 9.88 1.85 -9.54
C PHE A 42 9.03 0.66 -9.15
N ILE A 43 8.35 0.80 -8.03
CA ILE A 43 7.39 -0.16 -7.50
C ILE A 43 6.08 0.53 -7.12
N THR A 44 5.03 -0.25 -7.12
CA THR A 44 3.74 0.07 -6.50
C THR A 44 3.11 -1.19 -5.93
N PHE A 45 2.17 -1.00 -5.02
CA PHE A 45 1.36 -2.09 -4.47
C PHE A 45 -0.09 -1.88 -4.91
N GLN A 46 -0.67 -2.88 -5.53
CA GLN A 46 -2.05 -2.83 -5.98
C GLN A 46 -2.82 -3.98 -5.35
N ASP A 47 -3.92 -3.65 -4.67
CA ASP A 47 -4.83 -4.65 -4.16
C ASP A 47 -5.67 -5.20 -5.33
N VAL A 48 -6.12 -6.45 -5.22
CA VAL A 48 -6.74 -7.19 -6.35
C VAL A 48 -8.11 -6.67 -6.78
N ASP A 49 -8.75 -5.87 -5.93
CA ASP A 49 -10.05 -5.24 -6.13
C ASP A 49 -9.96 -3.78 -6.62
N LEU A 50 -8.73 -3.30 -6.86
CA LEU A 50 -8.46 -2.01 -7.47
C LEU A 50 -8.33 -2.14 -8.98
N TYR A 51 -9.06 -1.30 -9.70
CA TYR A 51 -9.07 -1.27 -11.16
C TYR A 51 -8.81 0.13 -11.71
N ALA A 52 -8.12 0.19 -12.85
CA ALA A 52 -8.03 1.37 -13.69
C ALA A 52 -7.85 0.96 -15.16
N PRO A 53 -8.31 1.77 -16.13
CA PRO A 53 -8.05 1.52 -17.55
C PRO A 53 -6.57 1.67 -17.91
N GLN A 54 -6.18 1.10 -19.03
CA GLN A 54 -4.77 1.10 -19.48
C GLN A 54 -4.17 2.50 -19.64
N SER A 55 -4.99 3.49 -19.97
CA SER A 55 -4.59 4.90 -20.08
C SER A 55 -4.01 5.44 -18.76
N ILE A 56 -4.59 5.05 -17.63
CA ILE A 56 -4.13 5.45 -16.30
C ILE A 56 -2.75 4.84 -15.99
N TYR A 57 -2.55 3.55 -16.29
CA TYR A 57 -1.21 2.95 -16.13
C TYR A 57 -0.17 3.62 -17.03
N LYS A 58 -0.54 3.99 -18.27
CA LYS A 58 0.35 4.75 -19.16
C LYS A 58 0.71 6.11 -18.57
N SER A 59 -0.26 6.83 -18.01
CA SER A 59 -0.05 8.12 -17.35
C SER A 59 0.91 7.98 -16.16
N ILE A 60 0.72 6.96 -15.32
CA ILE A 60 1.63 6.64 -14.22
C ILE A 60 3.04 6.35 -14.73
N LEU A 61 3.19 5.53 -15.76
CA LEU A 61 4.50 5.19 -16.35
C LEU A 61 5.22 6.41 -16.90
N LEU A 62 4.52 7.30 -17.61
CA LEU A 62 5.08 8.55 -18.12
C LEU A 62 5.58 9.44 -16.98
N ARG A 63 4.79 9.56 -15.93
CA ARG A 63 5.11 10.32 -14.73
C ARG A 63 6.36 9.77 -14.02
N LEU A 64 6.43 8.46 -13.82
CA LEU A 64 7.57 7.79 -13.21
C LEU A 64 8.83 7.93 -14.07
N SER A 65 8.73 7.76 -15.39
CA SER A 65 9.87 7.85 -16.30
C SER A 65 10.45 9.27 -16.40
N SER A 66 9.64 10.29 -16.18
CA SER A 66 10.10 11.70 -16.17
C SER A 66 10.71 12.12 -14.84
N SER A 67 10.45 11.38 -13.75
CA SER A 67 10.96 11.73 -12.43
C SER A 67 12.44 11.40 -12.27
N LYS A 68 13.22 12.39 -11.84
CA LYS A 68 14.64 12.23 -11.46
C LYS A 68 14.84 12.16 -9.95
N GLU A 69 13.76 12.33 -9.17
CA GLU A 69 13.86 12.35 -7.72
C GLU A 69 14.20 10.98 -7.15
N TYR A 70 15.25 10.91 -6.36
CA TYR A 70 15.63 9.68 -5.65
C TYR A 70 14.58 9.25 -4.63
N ASN A 71 14.05 10.20 -3.88
CA ASN A 71 13.03 10.03 -2.83
C ASN A 71 11.61 10.24 -3.37
N TYR A 72 11.39 9.85 -4.63
CA TYR A 72 10.07 9.95 -5.25
C TYR A 72 9.03 9.16 -4.46
N ILE A 73 7.92 9.83 -4.17
CA ILE A 73 6.76 9.25 -3.49
C ILE A 73 5.48 9.97 -3.94
N GLU A 74 4.51 9.18 -4.36
CA GLU A 74 3.11 9.56 -4.54
C GLU A 74 2.24 8.39 -4.07
N SER A 75 0.98 8.65 -3.73
CA SER A 75 -0.02 7.62 -3.47
C SER A 75 -1.15 7.77 -4.45
N VAL A 76 -1.52 6.70 -5.15
CA VAL A 76 -2.62 6.77 -6.11
C VAL A 76 -3.94 6.82 -5.37
N PRO A 77 -4.79 7.84 -5.61
CA PRO A 77 -6.10 7.93 -4.97
C PRO A 77 -7.06 6.87 -5.51
N CYS A 78 -8.11 6.61 -4.74
CA CYS A 78 -9.13 5.62 -5.09
C CYS A 78 -10.54 6.14 -4.83
N LEU A 79 -11.45 5.81 -5.74
CA LEU A 79 -12.89 5.97 -5.57
C LEU A 79 -13.54 4.62 -5.28
N TYR A 80 -14.18 4.48 -4.13
CA TYR A 80 -14.94 3.30 -3.77
C TYR A 80 -16.32 3.39 -4.35
N LEU A 81 -16.65 2.46 -5.24
CA LEU A 81 -17.93 2.45 -5.95
C LEU A 81 -19.02 1.79 -5.09
N SER A 82 -20.27 2.20 -5.30
CA SER A 82 -21.42 1.46 -4.77
C SER A 82 -21.59 0.12 -5.48
N GLU A 83 -22.39 -0.79 -4.92
CA GLU A 83 -22.71 -2.08 -5.53
C GLU A 83 -23.30 -1.90 -6.92
N ASP A 84 -24.38 -1.13 -7.01
CA ASP A 84 -25.07 -0.88 -8.28
C ASP A 84 -24.15 -0.26 -9.33
N TYR A 85 -23.38 0.75 -8.91
CA TYR A 85 -22.47 1.43 -9.83
C TYR A 85 -21.27 0.57 -10.24
N THR A 86 -20.85 -0.37 -9.40
CA THR A 86 -19.83 -1.35 -9.78
C THR A 86 -20.29 -2.21 -10.95
N GLU A 87 -21.54 -2.68 -10.91
CA GLU A 87 -22.11 -3.47 -12.00
C GLU A 87 -22.37 -2.64 -13.26
N GLU A 88 -22.76 -1.37 -13.10
CA GLU A 88 -22.90 -0.44 -14.21
C GLU A 88 -21.55 -0.15 -14.87
N TYR A 89 -20.51 0.14 -14.07
CA TYR A 89 -19.14 0.38 -14.53
C TYR A 89 -18.61 -0.80 -15.36
N LYS A 90 -18.79 -2.04 -14.89
CA LYS A 90 -18.33 -3.25 -15.58
C LYS A 90 -19.02 -3.50 -16.93
N LYS A 91 -20.24 -3.00 -17.11
CA LYS A 91 -21.02 -3.15 -18.37
C LYS A 91 -20.66 -2.12 -19.45
N LYS A 92 -19.89 -1.10 -19.13
CA LYS A 92 -19.48 -0.10 -20.12
C LYS A 92 -18.58 -0.73 -21.20
N GLU A 93 -18.84 -0.39 -22.45
CA GLU A 93 -18.01 -0.83 -23.57
C GLU A 93 -16.59 -0.25 -23.53
N SER A 94 -16.47 1.00 -23.08
CA SER A 94 -15.20 1.70 -22.92
C SER A 94 -14.86 1.86 -21.44
N TRP A 95 -13.76 1.29 -21.03
CA TRP A 95 -13.24 1.44 -19.67
C TRP A 95 -12.75 2.86 -19.36
N ASP A 96 -12.28 3.59 -20.37
CA ASP A 96 -11.90 5.00 -20.22
C ASP A 96 -13.13 5.89 -20.00
N ASP A 97 -14.25 5.61 -20.70
CA ASP A 97 -15.51 6.32 -20.49
C ASP A 97 -16.10 6.02 -19.11
N ALA A 98 -16.11 4.74 -18.70
CA ALA A 98 -16.53 4.36 -17.35
C ALA A 98 -15.71 5.09 -16.27
N HIS A 99 -14.41 5.24 -16.49
CA HIS A 99 -13.51 5.94 -15.60
C HIS A 99 -13.77 7.44 -15.55
N ASN A 100 -14.03 8.07 -16.68
CA ASN A 100 -14.46 9.47 -16.76
C ASN A 100 -15.80 9.69 -16.05
N ASP A 101 -16.77 8.79 -16.23
CA ASP A 101 -18.07 8.86 -15.53
C ASP A 101 -17.88 8.73 -14.01
N ALA A 102 -17.00 7.86 -13.54
CA ALA A 102 -16.67 7.75 -12.13
C ALA A 102 -16.11 9.07 -11.57
N TYR A 103 -15.24 9.75 -12.33
CA TYR A 103 -14.75 11.07 -11.96
C TYR A 103 -15.88 12.10 -11.89
N GLN A 104 -16.81 12.12 -12.86
CA GLN A 104 -17.96 13.01 -12.85
C GLN A 104 -18.87 12.74 -11.63
N ASN A 105 -19.16 11.48 -11.34
CA ASN A 105 -19.93 11.09 -10.16
C ASN A 105 -19.26 11.56 -8.86
N TYR A 106 -17.93 11.47 -8.77
CA TYR A 106 -17.18 12.02 -7.65
C TYR A 106 -17.32 13.53 -7.53
N GLN A 107 -17.18 14.29 -8.64
CA GLN A 107 -17.33 15.76 -8.64
C GLN A 107 -18.75 16.19 -8.23
N LEU A 108 -19.75 15.49 -8.70
CA LEU A 108 -21.17 15.75 -8.40
C LEU A 108 -21.60 15.20 -7.03
N LYS A 109 -20.71 14.48 -6.33
CA LYS A 109 -20.98 13.84 -5.03
C LYS A 109 -22.22 12.92 -5.06
N THR A 110 -22.36 12.14 -6.14
CA THR A 110 -23.48 11.22 -6.28
C THR A 110 -23.30 10.00 -5.33
N PRO A 111 -24.40 9.29 -4.99
CA PRO A 111 -24.33 8.06 -4.20
C PRO A 111 -23.55 6.90 -4.85
N SER A 112 -23.25 7.01 -6.15
CA SER A 112 -22.44 6.06 -6.89
C SER A 112 -21.02 5.94 -6.32
N ILE A 113 -20.51 6.98 -5.67
CA ILE A 113 -19.21 7.01 -5.00
C ILE A 113 -19.42 6.99 -3.48
N GLN A 114 -19.15 5.86 -2.86
CA GLN A 114 -19.31 5.66 -1.42
C GLN A 114 -18.22 6.36 -0.60
N MET A 115 -17.00 6.38 -1.12
CA MET A 115 -15.86 6.98 -0.43
C MET A 115 -14.79 7.43 -1.44
N TYR A 116 -14.15 8.52 -1.13
CA TYR A 116 -12.91 8.97 -1.76
C TYR A 116 -11.74 8.76 -0.78
N ALA A 117 -10.75 8.00 -1.19
CA ALA A 117 -9.50 7.85 -0.48
C ALA A 117 -8.37 8.54 -1.27
N PRO A 118 -7.91 9.73 -0.85
CA PRO A 118 -6.80 10.43 -1.52
C PRO A 118 -5.46 9.71 -1.36
N VAL A 119 -5.39 8.77 -0.44
CA VAL A 119 -4.22 7.94 -0.15
C VAL A 119 -4.67 6.50 0.04
N THR A 120 -3.99 5.60 -0.63
CA THR A 120 -4.21 4.16 -0.55
C THR A 120 -2.89 3.43 -0.31
N SER A 121 -2.96 2.11 -0.21
CA SER A 121 -1.79 1.22 -0.23
C SER A 121 -0.98 1.32 -1.52
N MET A 122 -1.55 1.87 -2.62
CA MET A 122 -0.85 2.08 -3.89
C MET A 122 0.14 3.24 -3.80
N ILE A 123 1.26 2.99 -3.17
CA ILE A 123 2.37 3.93 -3.07
C ILE A 123 3.27 3.74 -4.30
N LEU A 124 3.43 4.80 -5.09
CA LEU A 124 4.39 4.88 -6.19
C LEU A 124 5.72 5.39 -5.63
N THR A 125 6.78 4.61 -5.72
CA THR A 125 8.08 5.02 -5.19
C THR A 125 9.22 4.30 -5.90
N ARG A 126 10.45 4.80 -5.74
CA ARG A 126 11.62 4.04 -6.17
C ARG A 126 11.83 2.82 -5.28
N ARG A 127 12.04 1.68 -5.90
CA ARG A 127 12.31 0.42 -5.19
C ARG A 127 13.43 0.58 -4.17
N ARG A 128 14.55 1.20 -4.59
CA ARG A 128 15.69 1.41 -3.71
C ARG A 128 15.36 2.28 -2.51
N TYR A 129 14.65 3.39 -2.72
CA TYR A 129 14.22 4.28 -1.64
C TYR A 129 13.33 3.58 -0.63
N PHE A 130 12.34 2.80 -1.12
CA PHE A 130 11.48 2.00 -0.26
C PHE A 130 12.27 0.98 0.57
N MET A 131 13.24 0.30 -0.05
CA MET A 131 14.08 -0.69 0.63
C MET A 131 14.98 -0.04 1.69
N GLU A 132 15.59 1.10 1.41
CA GLU A 132 16.41 1.84 2.35
C GLU A 132 15.62 2.44 3.52
N CYS A 133 14.33 2.73 3.30
CA CYS A 133 13.41 3.09 4.36
C CYS A 133 12.92 1.88 5.19
N GLY A 134 13.42 0.67 4.94
CA GLY A 134 13.08 -0.53 5.68
C GLY A 134 11.79 -1.23 5.27
N GLY A 135 11.19 -0.84 4.12
CA GLY A 135 9.95 -1.46 3.63
C GLY A 135 8.77 -1.29 4.58
N ASN A 136 7.86 -2.26 4.61
CA ASN A 136 6.81 -2.32 5.62
C ASN A 136 7.37 -2.88 6.93
N ASN A 137 6.92 -2.35 8.07
CA ASN A 137 7.35 -2.85 9.36
C ASN A 137 6.69 -4.22 9.65
N ASN A 138 7.49 -5.20 10.05
CA ASN A 138 7.05 -6.59 10.27
C ASN A 138 6.27 -6.79 11.59
N GLU A 139 6.11 -5.75 12.40
CA GLU A 139 5.29 -5.83 13.60
C GLU A 139 3.78 -5.88 13.30
N PHE A 140 3.38 -5.46 12.08
CA PHE A 140 1.97 -5.46 11.68
C PHE A 140 1.51 -6.82 11.18
N HIS A 141 0.42 -7.31 11.77
CA HIS A 141 -0.26 -8.53 11.36
C HIS A 141 -1.76 -8.26 11.16
N GLY A 142 -2.40 -9.01 10.26
CA GLY A 142 -3.80 -8.79 9.93
C GLY A 142 -4.01 -7.47 9.20
N HIS A 143 -5.07 -6.75 9.52
CA HIS A 143 -5.55 -5.60 8.75
C HIS A 143 -5.15 -4.26 9.35
N GLY A 144 -4.57 -3.40 8.49
CA GLY A 144 -4.52 -1.96 8.62
C GLY A 144 -3.28 -1.38 9.33
N TYR A 145 -3.01 -0.15 9.01
CA TYR A 145 -1.94 0.73 9.52
C TYR A 145 -0.51 0.42 9.06
N GLU A 146 -0.22 -0.72 8.45
CA GLU A 146 1.11 -1.04 7.93
C GLU A 146 1.53 -0.11 6.79
N ASP A 147 0.57 0.26 5.95
CA ASP A 147 0.74 1.21 4.84
C ASP A 147 0.95 2.65 5.35
N PHE A 148 0.16 3.08 6.33
CA PHE A 148 0.34 4.39 6.96
C PHE A 148 1.69 4.54 7.64
N GLU A 149 2.18 3.48 8.29
CA GLU A 149 3.48 3.49 8.94
C GLU A 149 4.62 3.58 7.92
N ALA A 150 4.56 2.78 6.85
CA ALA A 150 5.52 2.86 5.76
C ALA A 150 5.49 4.26 5.09
N LEU A 151 4.28 4.77 4.81
CA LEU A 151 4.07 6.09 4.24
C LEU A 151 4.60 7.21 5.15
N ASN A 152 4.44 7.08 6.49
CA ASN A 152 5.01 8.03 7.44
C ASN A 152 6.53 8.16 7.26
N ARG A 153 7.25 7.04 7.19
CA ARG A 153 8.71 7.06 7.02
C ARG A 153 9.11 7.62 5.66
N LEU A 154 8.49 7.15 4.60
CA LEU A 154 8.75 7.61 3.23
C LEU A 154 8.46 9.11 3.08
N ALA A 155 7.28 9.56 3.50
CA ALA A 155 6.83 10.94 3.33
C ALA A 155 7.67 11.94 4.14
N ASN A 156 7.97 11.62 5.40
CA ASN A 156 8.76 12.50 6.25
C ASN A 156 10.23 12.53 5.81
N ARG A 157 10.81 11.41 5.37
CA ARG A 157 12.16 11.38 4.83
C ARG A 157 12.26 12.06 3.47
N ALA A 158 11.23 12.03 2.65
CA ALA A 158 11.18 12.76 1.39
C ALA A 158 11.15 14.28 1.60
N ASN A 159 10.58 14.73 2.72
CA ASN A 159 10.51 16.13 3.15
C ASN A 159 9.94 17.09 2.07
N LYS A 160 8.96 16.63 1.31
CA LYS A 160 8.31 17.42 0.26
C LYS A 160 7.31 18.44 0.79
N PHE A 161 6.67 18.13 1.90
CA PHE A 161 5.58 18.92 2.49
C PHE A 161 5.81 19.07 3.99
N SER A 162 5.43 20.21 4.53
CA SER A 162 5.39 20.42 5.97
C SER A 162 4.26 19.57 6.58
N ARG A 163 4.52 19.05 7.77
CA ARG A 163 3.51 18.29 8.51
C ARG A 163 2.30 19.16 8.85
N SER A 164 1.16 18.53 8.89
CA SER A 164 -0.08 19.13 9.39
C SER A 164 0.01 19.43 10.89
N ARG A 165 -0.76 20.43 11.33
CA ARG A 165 -0.98 20.67 12.77
C ARG A 165 -1.59 19.41 13.39
N ASP A 166 -1.29 19.18 14.67
CA ASP A 166 -1.77 18.02 15.41
C ASP A 166 -1.54 16.68 14.66
N TYR A 167 -0.34 16.52 14.10
CA TYR A 167 0.03 15.40 13.22
C TYR A 167 -0.36 14.04 13.79
N TYR A 168 -0.23 13.83 15.09
CA TYR A 168 -0.54 12.55 15.75
C TYR A 168 -2.04 12.30 15.95
N ASN A 169 -2.89 13.27 15.63
CA ASN A 169 -4.32 13.11 15.76
C ASN A 169 -4.85 12.26 14.60
N HIS A 170 -5.56 11.17 14.92
CA HIS A 170 -6.15 10.25 13.95
C HIS A 170 -7.64 10.44 13.73
N ASP A 171 -8.28 11.37 14.45
CA ASP A 171 -9.73 11.61 14.37
C ASP A 171 -10.10 12.42 13.13
N PHE A 172 -9.13 13.13 12.54
CA PHE A 172 -9.35 13.86 11.30
C PHE A 172 -9.40 12.92 10.10
N LYS A 173 -10.46 13.05 9.30
CA LYS A 173 -10.61 12.36 8.02
C LYS A 173 -9.83 13.06 6.92
N TYR A 174 -9.63 12.40 5.79
CA TYR A 174 -8.93 12.96 4.62
C TYR A 174 -9.57 14.23 4.06
N ASP A 175 -10.89 14.32 4.11
CA ASP A 175 -11.72 15.41 3.61
C ASP A 175 -11.95 16.54 4.63
N SER A 176 -11.28 16.48 5.78
CA SER A 176 -11.36 17.54 6.77
C SER A 176 -11.00 18.90 6.14
N PRO A 177 -11.82 19.95 6.33
CA PRO A 177 -11.51 21.30 5.86
C PRO A 177 -10.28 21.89 6.54
N HIS A 178 -9.85 21.30 7.66
CA HIS A 178 -8.68 21.72 8.40
C HIS A 178 -7.48 20.85 8.04
N PHE A 179 -6.34 21.48 7.81
CA PHE A 179 -5.09 20.75 7.57
C PHE A 179 -4.53 20.25 8.92
N CYS A 180 -5.12 19.18 9.46
CA CYS A 180 -4.81 18.57 10.74
C CYS A 180 -4.69 17.04 10.64
N GLY A 181 -3.80 16.48 11.48
CA GLY A 181 -3.60 15.03 11.58
C GLY A 181 -2.79 14.43 10.42
N TYR A 182 -2.30 13.22 10.63
CA TYR A 182 -1.44 12.54 9.64
C TYR A 182 -2.18 12.21 8.33
N ARG A 183 -3.49 11.95 8.36
CA ARG A 183 -4.25 11.62 7.14
C ARG A 183 -4.31 12.78 6.15
N THR A 184 -4.48 14.01 6.64
CA THR A 184 -4.46 15.18 5.76
C THR A 184 -3.06 15.45 5.20
N PHE A 185 -2.02 15.21 6.00
CA PHE A 185 -0.64 15.27 5.51
C PHE A 185 -0.39 14.24 4.40
N PHE A 186 -0.76 12.98 4.62
CA PHE A 186 -0.58 11.94 3.60
C PHE A 186 -1.38 12.24 2.33
N SER A 187 -2.57 12.85 2.46
CA SER A 187 -3.40 13.18 1.30
C SER A 187 -2.71 14.10 0.29
N LEU A 188 -1.71 14.87 0.71
CA LEU A 188 -0.93 15.73 -0.20
C LEU A 188 -0.20 14.93 -1.27
N PHE A 189 0.14 13.66 -0.98
CA PHE A 189 0.85 12.79 -1.91
C PHE A 189 -0.06 12.15 -2.98
N GLY A 190 -1.39 12.33 -2.89
CA GLY A 190 -2.34 11.78 -3.85
C GLY A 190 -3.26 12.83 -4.50
N ARG A 191 -3.45 13.99 -3.89
CA ARG A 191 -4.41 14.99 -4.37
C ARG A 191 -4.11 15.49 -5.79
N GLN A 192 -2.84 15.67 -6.13
CA GLN A 192 -2.48 16.11 -7.48
C GLN A 192 -2.88 15.08 -8.53
N LEU A 193 -2.66 13.80 -8.27
CA LEU A 193 -3.06 12.72 -9.17
C LEU A 193 -4.57 12.74 -9.42
N MET A 194 -5.39 12.97 -8.38
CA MET A 194 -6.83 13.10 -8.53
C MET A 194 -7.22 14.27 -9.42
N ASN A 195 -6.56 15.41 -9.28
CA ASN A 195 -6.81 16.59 -10.14
C ASN A 195 -6.44 16.30 -11.61
N GLU A 196 -5.45 15.47 -11.83
CA GLU A 196 -5.02 15.01 -13.16
C GLU A 196 -5.84 13.80 -13.67
N ARG A 197 -6.87 13.39 -12.92
CA ARG A 197 -7.72 12.22 -13.18
C ARG A 197 -6.96 10.90 -13.20
N VAL A 198 -5.85 10.83 -12.51
CA VAL A 198 -5.08 9.61 -12.29
C VAL A 198 -5.49 9.00 -10.95
N PHE A 199 -6.42 8.08 -10.98
CA PHE A 199 -6.96 7.40 -9.81
C PHE A 199 -7.32 5.96 -10.14
N PHE A 200 -7.67 5.17 -9.11
CA PHE A 200 -8.22 3.84 -9.27
C PHE A 200 -9.65 3.81 -8.75
N VAL A 201 -10.42 2.83 -9.19
CA VAL A 201 -11.70 2.51 -8.60
C VAL A 201 -11.59 1.23 -7.81
N HIS A 202 -12.23 1.19 -6.65
CA HIS A 202 -12.43 -0.03 -5.87
C HIS A 202 -13.81 -0.55 -6.19
N PHE A 203 -13.89 -1.74 -6.79
CA PHE A 203 -15.16 -2.40 -7.05
C PHE A 203 -15.77 -2.87 -5.73
N TRP A 204 -17.03 -2.59 -5.56
CA TRP A 204 -17.77 -3.08 -4.41
C TRP A 204 -17.75 -4.61 -4.38
N HIS A 205 -17.58 -5.14 -3.22
CA HIS A 205 -17.74 -6.56 -2.91
C HIS A 205 -18.22 -6.75 -1.46
N PRO A 206 -18.91 -7.85 -1.14
CA PRO A 206 -19.28 -8.13 0.24
C PRO A 206 -18.06 -8.19 1.15
N HIS A 207 -18.16 -7.54 2.30
CA HIS A 207 -17.08 -7.53 3.29
C HIS A 207 -17.01 -8.84 4.07
N ASN A 208 -16.45 -9.88 3.46
CA ASN A 208 -16.21 -11.18 4.10
C ASN A 208 -14.83 -11.20 4.81
N ILE A 209 -14.53 -10.16 5.58
CA ILE A 209 -13.29 -10.10 6.34
C ILE A 209 -13.35 -11.11 7.48
N ALA A 210 -12.41 -12.06 7.51
CA ALA A 210 -12.33 -13.00 8.63
C ALA A 210 -12.19 -12.24 9.96
N PRO A 211 -13.01 -12.57 10.98
CA PRO A 211 -13.00 -11.85 12.26
C PRO A 211 -11.61 -11.76 12.90
N SER A 212 -10.79 -12.80 12.77
CA SER A 212 -9.40 -12.81 13.26
C SER A 212 -8.51 -11.78 12.57
N TYR A 213 -8.71 -11.56 11.26
CA TYR A 213 -7.97 -10.57 10.47
C TYR A 213 -8.37 -9.13 10.87
N ALA A 214 -9.68 -8.87 10.98
CA ALA A 214 -10.19 -7.56 11.36
C ALA A 214 -9.86 -7.18 12.81
N LYS A 215 -9.80 -8.16 13.72
CA LYS A 215 -9.54 -7.97 15.16
C LYS A 215 -8.21 -7.26 15.42
N ARG A 216 -7.20 -7.48 14.57
CA ARG A 216 -5.87 -6.88 14.71
C ARG A 216 -5.82 -5.38 14.41
N ASN A 217 -6.84 -4.80 13.80
CA ASN A 217 -6.84 -3.38 13.45
C ASN A 217 -6.62 -2.46 14.67
N LYS A 218 -7.20 -2.79 15.84
CA LYS A 218 -7.00 -2.03 17.08
C LYS A 218 -5.56 -2.12 17.59
N ASP A 219 -4.97 -3.32 17.56
CA ASP A 219 -3.58 -3.54 17.97
C ASP A 219 -2.63 -2.82 17.03
N ASN A 220 -2.87 -2.92 15.71
CA ASN A 220 -2.10 -2.24 14.69
C ASN A 220 -2.15 -0.72 14.82
N LYS A 221 -3.29 -0.15 15.24
CA LYS A 221 -3.40 1.27 15.55
C LYS A 221 -2.42 1.67 16.68
N ILE A 222 -2.38 0.91 17.76
CA ILE A 222 -1.47 1.16 18.89
C ILE A 222 0.00 1.05 18.44
N ILE A 223 0.32 0.04 17.64
CA ILE A 223 1.66 -0.14 17.06
C ILE A 223 2.02 1.08 16.20
N PHE A 224 1.13 1.51 15.32
CA PHE A 224 1.32 2.67 14.46
C PHE A 224 1.59 3.95 15.27
N GLU A 225 0.75 4.25 16.24
CA GLU A 225 0.89 5.45 17.10
C GLU A 225 2.23 5.47 17.85
N ARG A 226 2.68 4.32 18.33
CA ARG A 226 4.00 4.16 18.95
C ARG A 226 5.13 4.38 17.96
N LEU A 227 5.05 3.80 16.78
CA LEU A 227 6.13 3.84 15.77
C LEU A 227 6.31 5.22 15.16
N ILE A 228 5.24 5.96 14.87
CA ILE A 228 5.37 7.34 14.36
C ILE A 228 6.01 8.27 15.39
N ARG A 229 5.72 8.10 16.69
CA ARG A 229 6.38 8.86 17.76
C ARG A 229 7.84 8.46 17.95
N ARG A 230 8.13 7.17 17.81
CA ARG A 230 9.49 6.65 17.89
C ARG A 230 10.34 7.11 16.70
N PHE A 231 9.75 7.17 15.51
CA PHE A 231 10.41 7.76 14.34
C PHE A 231 10.85 9.20 14.63
N ASP A 232 10.00 10.02 15.20
CA ASP A 232 10.31 11.42 15.47
C ASP A 232 11.33 11.63 16.59
N LYS A 233 11.21 10.83 17.66
CA LYS A 233 12.07 10.95 18.83
C LYS A 233 13.48 10.37 18.62
N GLU A 234 13.56 9.24 17.92
CA GLU A 234 14.77 8.42 17.84
C GLU A 234 15.29 8.30 16.40
N ASN A 235 14.62 8.91 15.41
CA ASN A 235 14.84 8.67 13.99
C ASN A 235 14.81 7.16 13.65
N TYR A 236 13.89 6.44 14.33
CA TYR A 236 13.80 4.99 14.19
C TYR A 236 13.35 4.58 12.80
N MET A 237 14.11 3.69 12.21
CA MET A 237 13.80 3.04 10.94
C MET A 237 13.97 1.53 11.10
N PRO A 238 13.08 0.71 10.54
CA PRO A 238 13.38 -0.70 10.40
C PRO A 238 14.67 -0.90 9.59
N PRO A 239 15.37 -2.01 9.74
CA PRO A 239 16.54 -2.33 8.92
C PRO A 239 16.22 -2.24 7.43
N ALA A 240 17.12 -1.70 6.63
CA ALA A 240 16.97 -1.65 5.19
C ALA A 240 16.77 -3.06 4.61
N LEU A 241 15.88 -3.19 3.62
CA LEU A 241 15.68 -4.43 2.92
C LEU A 241 16.77 -4.64 1.86
N SER A 242 17.15 -5.89 1.62
CA SER A 242 18.00 -6.29 0.49
C SER A 242 17.38 -7.48 -0.24
N GLY A 243 18.00 -7.90 -1.34
CA GLY A 243 17.62 -9.11 -2.07
C GLY A 243 17.57 -10.37 -1.21
N ASP A 244 18.41 -10.41 -0.17
CA ASP A 244 18.58 -11.55 0.74
C ASP A 244 17.87 -11.37 2.08
N SER A 245 17.05 -10.33 2.24
CA SER A 245 16.31 -10.06 3.49
C SER A 245 15.36 -11.18 3.86
N TYR A 246 14.91 -11.94 2.88
CA TYR A 246 13.98 -13.06 3.09
C TYR A 246 14.41 -14.25 2.27
N TYR A 247 14.45 -15.41 2.88
CA TYR A 247 14.51 -16.66 2.16
C TYR A 247 13.43 -17.64 2.65
N TYR A 248 13.02 -18.53 1.76
CA TYR A 248 12.01 -19.53 2.02
C TYR A 248 12.68 -20.89 2.07
N ASP A 249 12.61 -21.59 3.21
CA ASP A 249 13.23 -22.90 3.44
C ASP A 249 12.35 -24.08 3.01
N GLY A 250 11.21 -23.82 2.36
CA GLY A 250 10.21 -24.81 2.00
C GLY A 250 9.07 -24.95 3.03
N LYS A 251 9.25 -24.40 4.22
CA LYS A 251 8.25 -24.42 5.31
C LYS A 251 7.96 -23.06 5.89
N SER A 252 8.96 -22.19 5.96
CA SER A 252 8.84 -20.87 6.61
C SER A 252 9.53 -19.80 5.80
N LEU A 253 8.99 -18.58 5.85
CA LEU A 253 9.69 -17.40 5.37
C LEU A 253 10.56 -16.89 6.50
N ILE A 254 11.85 -16.83 6.27
CA ILE A 254 12.84 -16.44 7.28
C ILE A 254 13.41 -15.08 6.92
N LEU A 255 13.38 -14.15 7.89
CA LEU A 255 14.17 -12.93 7.81
C LEU A 255 15.63 -13.31 7.93
N SER A 256 16.40 -13.05 6.88
CA SER A 256 17.84 -13.24 6.90
C SER A 256 18.47 -12.23 7.86
N PRO A 257 19.30 -12.68 8.82
CA PRO A 257 20.02 -11.75 9.67
C PRO A 257 21.00 -10.95 8.80
N PHE A 258 20.85 -9.62 8.78
CA PHE A 258 21.67 -8.74 7.96
C PHE A 258 23.10 -8.62 8.46
N ASN A 259 24.00 -8.73 7.50
CA ASN A 259 25.36 -8.20 7.50
C ASN A 259 26.17 -8.30 8.80
N GLY A 260 26.80 -9.45 9.03
CA GLY A 260 28.16 -9.54 9.60
C GLY A 260 28.48 -8.90 10.94
N LYS A 261 27.48 -8.32 11.65
CA LYS A 261 27.63 -7.88 13.03
C LYS A 261 26.54 -8.48 13.86
N THR A 262 26.94 -9.37 14.75
CA THR A 262 26.20 -10.04 15.79
C THR A 262 24.98 -9.26 16.30
N ALA A 263 23.84 -9.46 15.68
CA ALA A 263 22.54 -9.23 16.29
C ALA A 263 21.99 -10.61 16.63
N ASN A 264 21.68 -10.84 17.89
CA ASN A 264 20.98 -12.01 18.35
C ASN A 264 19.81 -12.29 17.41
N SER A 265 19.89 -13.42 16.74
CA SER A 265 18.96 -13.85 15.71
C SER A 265 17.54 -13.86 16.26
N LEU A 266 16.79 -12.82 15.96
CA LEU A 266 15.34 -12.88 16.06
C LEU A 266 14.88 -13.78 14.91
N ARG A 267 14.83 -15.08 15.16
CA ARG A 267 14.15 -16.02 14.30
C ARG A 267 12.66 -15.79 14.48
N VAL A 268 12.07 -14.96 13.64
CA VAL A 268 10.63 -15.00 13.46
C VAL A 268 10.34 -16.20 12.55
N ALA A 269 10.35 -17.38 13.14
CA ALA A 269 9.78 -18.53 12.49
C ALA A 269 8.26 -18.35 12.48
N ILE A 270 7.68 -18.11 11.33
CA ILE A 270 6.23 -18.15 11.15
C ILE A 270 5.91 -19.61 10.82
N PRO A 271 5.35 -20.40 11.75
CA PRO A 271 5.05 -21.80 11.49
C PRO A 271 3.97 -21.90 10.41
N PHE A 272 4.21 -22.72 9.40
CA PHE A 272 3.17 -23.20 8.51
C PHE A 272 2.28 -24.14 9.30
N LEU A 273 1.06 -23.71 9.57
CA LEU A 273 0.01 -24.64 9.96
C LEU A 273 -0.46 -25.35 8.70
N GLY A 274 -0.21 -26.65 8.63
CA GLY A 274 -0.58 -27.56 7.56
C GLY A 274 -2.10 -27.69 7.39
#